data_7509e939c6f1e230a8e0978acaccedca
#
_entry.id   7509e939c6f1e230a8e0978acaccedca
#
_cell.length_a   1.000
_cell.length_b   1.000
_cell.length_c   1.000
_cell.angle_alpha   90.00
_cell.angle_beta   90.00
_cell.angle_gamma   90.00
#
_symmetry.space_group_name_H-M   'P 1'
#
loop_
_entity.id
_entity.type
_entity.pdbx_description
1 polymer ?
#
loop_
_entity_poly.entity_id
_entity_poly.type
_entity_poly.pdbx_seq_one_letter_code
_entity_poly.pdbx_strand_id
1 'polypeptide(L)'
;VRLTRRLAAALIAAPLLVPVSAWAADDPAVQTVRDLYAAFSAALKDGPSPLPARVAAVGPAMDKAFDFPAMARIAVGSKWSSFTPEQQAAVTDAFKRSLTVTYANRLARAAGGKFDVTPNVEERGAQRVVPTRVTAADGDDSEVDFVVNANNRIQDVLLNGDVSEIAAQRTALSAPLKAGGADGAVKFLRQRADGMLAAKPTP
;
A
#
# COMPACT_ATOMS: atom_id res chain seq x y z
N VAL A 1 -50.86 -71.86 -20.34
CA VAL A 1 -50.65 -70.78 -19.42
C VAL A 1 -49.26 -70.18 -19.72
N ARG A 2 -49.18 -69.00 -20.35
CA ARG A 2 -47.92 -68.31 -20.70
C ARG A 2 -47.74 -67.13 -19.74
N LEU A 3 -46.69 -67.20 -18.87
CA LEU A 3 -46.26 -66.11 -18.02
C LEU A 3 -45.35 -65.18 -18.81
N THR A 4 -45.76 -63.95 -19.02
CA THR A 4 -44.95 -62.88 -19.57
C THR A 4 -44.24 -62.13 -18.47
N ARG A 5 -42.92 -62.29 -18.38
CA ARG A 5 -42.03 -61.50 -17.50
C ARG A 5 -41.82 -60.08 -18.08
N ARG A 6 -42.34 -59.06 -17.43
CA ARG A 6 -42.06 -57.68 -17.74
C ARG A 6 -40.74 -57.26 -17.00
N LEU A 7 -39.68 -57.02 -17.75
CA LEU A 7 -38.46 -56.42 -17.27
C LEU A 7 -38.68 -54.90 -17.14
N ALA A 8 -38.68 -54.38 -15.93
CA ALA A 8 -38.62 -52.94 -15.64
C ALA A 8 -37.16 -52.49 -15.65
N ALA A 9 -36.83 -51.71 -16.66
CA ALA A 9 -35.50 -51.02 -16.71
C ALA A 9 -35.55 -49.78 -15.82
N ALA A 10 -34.82 -49.82 -14.70
CA ALA A 10 -34.62 -48.64 -13.86
C ALA A 10 -33.48 -47.79 -14.44
N LEU A 11 -33.82 -46.61 -14.96
CA LEU A 11 -32.85 -45.58 -15.34
C LEU A 11 -32.29 -44.95 -14.05
N ILE A 12 -31.06 -45.25 -13.74
CA ILE A 12 -30.28 -44.56 -12.67
C ILE A 12 -29.73 -43.26 -13.28
N ALA A 13 -30.38 -42.14 -13.00
CA ALA A 13 -29.85 -40.82 -13.34
C ALA A 13 -28.68 -40.50 -12.38
N ALA A 14 -27.47 -40.59 -12.86
CA ALA A 14 -26.28 -40.12 -12.12
C ALA A 14 -26.26 -38.58 -12.10
N PRO A 15 -26.13 -37.91 -10.94
CA PRO A 15 -25.97 -36.47 -10.92
C PRO A 15 -24.58 -36.13 -11.45
N LEU A 16 -24.54 -35.34 -12.52
CA LEU A 16 -23.32 -34.69 -13.02
C LEU A 16 -22.85 -33.67 -11.97
N LEU A 17 -21.88 -34.05 -11.16
CA LEU A 17 -21.11 -33.11 -10.33
C LEU A 17 -20.28 -32.21 -11.27
N VAL A 18 -20.83 -31.04 -11.60
CA VAL A 18 -20.07 -29.98 -12.26
C VAL A 18 -19.09 -29.46 -11.22
N PRO A 19 -17.76 -29.52 -11.44
CA PRO A 19 -16.81 -28.90 -10.54
C PRO A 19 -17.06 -27.39 -10.59
N VAL A 20 -17.55 -26.82 -9.49
CA VAL A 20 -17.54 -25.37 -9.27
C VAL A 20 -16.07 -25.02 -9.11
N SER A 21 -15.45 -24.44 -10.15
CA SER A 21 -14.15 -23.84 -10.04
C SER A 21 -14.27 -22.71 -9.02
N ALA A 22 -13.87 -22.98 -7.77
CA ALA A 22 -13.67 -21.93 -6.78
C ALA A 22 -12.61 -21.01 -7.37
N TRP A 23 -13.01 -19.83 -7.81
CA TRP A 23 -12.07 -18.78 -8.12
C TRP A 23 -11.33 -18.50 -6.80
N ALA A 24 -10.04 -18.82 -6.77
CA ALA A 24 -9.24 -18.49 -5.62
C ALA A 24 -9.35 -16.97 -5.41
N ALA A 25 -9.90 -16.57 -4.28
CA ALA A 25 -9.92 -15.15 -3.90
C ALA A 25 -8.46 -14.66 -3.89
N ASP A 26 -8.22 -13.47 -4.43
CA ASP A 26 -6.89 -12.87 -4.36
C ASP A 26 -6.38 -12.83 -2.92
N ASP A 27 -5.08 -12.97 -2.73
CA ASP A 27 -4.47 -12.80 -1.41
C ASP A 27 -4.88 -11.42 -0.86
N PRO A 28 -5.34 -11.32 0.40
CA PRO A 28 -5.78 -10.05 0.99
C PRO A 28 -4.70 -8.95 0.96
N ALA A 29 -3.40 -9.31 0.94
CA ALA A 29 -2.32 -8.35 0.77
C ALA A 29 -2.30 -7.76 -0.65
N VAL A 30 -2.50 -8.59 -1.66
CA VAL A 30 -2.64 -8.16 -3.07
C VAL A 30 -3.85 -7.26 -3.22
N GLN A 31 -4.98 -7.62 -2.59
CA GLN A 31 -6.19 -6.79 -2.62
C GLN A 31 -5.97 -5.42 -1.96
N THR A 32 -5.22 -5.36 -0.84
CA THR A 32 -4.85 -4.09 -0.19
C THR A 32 -4.10 -3.16 -1.14
N VAL A 33 -3.14 -3.69 -1.90
CA VAL A 33 -2.36 -2.91 -2.87
C VAL A 33 -3.20 -2.52 -4.09
N ARG A 34 -4.07 -3.40 -4.58
CA ARG A 34 -5.01 -3.07 -5.67
C ARG A 34 -5.98 -1.95 -5.28
N ASP A 35 -6.56 -2.02 -4.08
CA ASP A 35 -7.46 -0.98 -3.55
C ASP A 35 -6.73 0.38 -3.47
N LEU A 36 -5.47 0.37 -3.01
CA LEU A 36 -4.63 1.57 -2.96
C LEU A 36 -4.40 2.15 -4.35
N TYR A 37 -4.02 1.34 -5.32
CA TYR A 37 -3.78 1.79 -6.70
C TYR A 37 -5.06 2.19 -7.43
N ALA A 38 -6.20 1.58 -7.12
CA ALA A 38 -7.49 2.03 -7.62
C ALA A 38 -7.81 3.46 -7.14
N ALA A 39 -7.53 3.77 -5.87
CA ALA A 39 -7.69 5.13 -5.35
C ALA A 39 -6.70 6.12 -6.00
N PHE A 40 -5.45 5.70 -6.24
CA PHE A 40 -4.45 6.51 -6.94
C PHE A 40 -4.87 6.80 -8.38
N SER A 41 -5.33 5.79 -9.11
CA SER A 41 -5.85 5.94 -10.47
C SER A 41 -7.05 6.88 -10.50
N ALA A 42 -7.98 6.75 -9.54
CA ALA A 42 -9.14 7.63 -9.43
C ALA A 42 -8.74 9.09 -9.18
N ALA A 43 -7.72 9.33 -8.34
CA ALA A 43 -7.20 10.67 -8.05
C ALA A 43 -6.50 11.33 -9.26
N LEU A 44 -6.11 10.55 -10.27
CA LEU A 44 -5.44 11.00 -11.49
C LEU A 44 -6.34 10.99 -12.75
N LYS A 45 -7.59 10.53 -12.61
CA LYS A 45 -8.49 10.30 -13.75
C LYS A 45 -8.65 11.54 -14.66
N ASP A 46 -8.73 12.71 -14.06
CA ASP A 46 -8.92 13.99 -14.78
C ASP A 46 -7.59 14.76 -14.93
N GLY A 47 -6.47 14.05 -14.84
CA GLY A 47 -5.12 14.62 -14.88
C GLY A 47 -4.61 15.03 -13.50
N PRO A 48 -3.38 15.61 -13.41
CA PRO A 48 -2.77 15.96 -12.14
C PRO A 48 -3.45 17.19 -11.52
N SER A 49 -4.32 16.95 -10.53
CA SER A 49 -4.93 18.00 -9.71
C SER A 49 -3.89 18.69 -8.80
N PRO A 50 -4.18 19.86 -8.19
CA PRO A 50 -3.31 20.48 -7.19
C PRO A 50 -2.97 19.53 -6.03
N LEU A 51 -1.74 19.62 -5.50
CA LEU A 51 -1.26 18.70 -4.46
C LEU A 51 -2.20 18.58 -3.25
N PRO A 52 -2.79 19.65 -2.69
CA PRO A 52 -3.74 19.53 -1.58
C PRO A 52 -4.97 18.67 -1.92
N ALA A 53 -5.49 18.79 -3.14
CA ALA A 53 -6.63 17.98 -3.61
C ALA A 53 -6.24 16.51 -3.77
N ARG A 54 -5.04 16.21 -4.31
CA ARG A 54 -4.52 14.84 -4.37
C ARG A 54 -4.34 14.23 -2.98
N VAL A 55 -3.77 14.98 -2.03
CA VAL A 55 -3.63 14.54 -0.65
C VAL A 55 -4.98 14.16 -0.04
N ALA A 56 -6.01 14.99 -0.24
CA ALA A 56 -7.36 14.70 0.24
C ALA A 56 -7.96 13.44 -0.43
N ALA A 57 -7.71 13.26 -1.72
CA ALA A 57 -8.23 12.13 -2.50
C ALA A 57 -7.59 10.79 -2.09
N VAL A 58 -6.26 10.75 -1.88
CA VAL A 58 -5.54 9.49 -1.60
C VAL A 58 -5.43 9.19 -0.10
N GLY A 59 -5.57 10.17 0.76
CA GLY A 59 -5.38 10.04 2.21
C GLY A 59 -6.17 8.88 2.84
N PRO A 60 -7.49 8.76 2.61
CA PRO A 60 -8.30 7.67 3.16
C PRO A 60 -7.83 6.27 2.71
N ALA A 61 -7.41 6.12 1.45
CA ALA A 61 -6.89 4.85 0.94
C ALA A 61 -5.54 4.50 1.57
N MET A 62 -4.66 5.48 1.73
CA MET A 62 -3.40 5.28 2.44
C MET A 62 -3.62 4.91 3.90
N ASP A 63 -4.58 5.53 4.59
CA ASP A 63 -4.94 5.17 5.97
C ASP A 63 -5.39 3.72 6.12
N LYS A 64 -6.17 3.25 5.15
CA LYS A 64 -6.63 1.87 5.12
C LYS A 64 -5.49 0.90 4.82
N ALA A 65 -4.61 1.24 3.88
CA ALA A 65 -3.58 0.34 3.36
C ALA A 65 -2.31 0.29 4.22
N PHE A 66 -1.83 1.43 4.77
CA PHE A 66 -0.56 1.52 5.47
C PHE A 66 -0.69 1.35 6.98
N ASP A 67 0.24 0.62 7.57
CA ASP A 67 0.40 0.54 9.03
C ASP A 67 1.32 1.67 9.53
N PHE A 68 0.81 2.90 9.52
CA PHE A 68 1.59 4.07 9.92
C PHE A 68 2.17 3.99 11.33
N PRO A 69 1.47 3.43 12.35
CA PRO A 69 2.08 3.22 13.67
C PRO A 69 3.30 2.30 13.63
N ALA A 70 3.23 1.18 12.91
CA ALA A 70 4.37 0.27 12.77
C ALA A 70 5.51 0.94 12.01
N MET A 71 5.22 1.63 10.91
CA MET A 71 6.20 2.35 10.10
C MET A 71 6.91 3.44 10.89
N ALA A 72 6.18 4.29 11.62
CA ALA A 72 6.74 5.34 12.46
C ALA A 72 7.66 4.75 13.55
N ARG A 73 7.22 3.69 14.21
CA ARG A 73 8.01 2.97 15.21
C ARG A 73 9.32 2.44 14.62
N ILE A 74 9.28 1.82 13.45
CA ILE A 74 10.48 1.29 12.78
C ILE A 74 11.41 2.42 12.36
N ALA A 75 10.88 3.51 11.81
CA ALA A 75 11.67 4.67 11.39
C ALA A 75 12.36 5.39 12.56
N VAL A 76 11.69 5.55 13.72
CA VAL A 76 12.27 6.12 14.94
C VAL A 76 13.29 5.17 15.57
N GLY A 77 13.07 3.86 15.50
CA GLY A 77 13.96 2.83 16.03
C GLY A 77 13.96 2.77 17.55
N SER A 78 15.15 2.54 18.15
CA SER A 78 15.30 2.28 19.58
C SER A 78 14.78 3.39 20.51
N LYS A 79 14.73 4.64 20.04
CA LYS A 79 14.19 5.77 20.82
C LYS A 79 12.67 5.69 21.03
N TRP A 80 11.95 4.91 20.22
CA TRP A 80 10.48 4.81 20.30
C TRP A 80 9.96 4.42 21.68
N SER A 81 10.62 3.48 22.35
CA SER A 81 10.22 3.01 23.68
C SER A 81 10.41 4.04 24.81
N SER A 82 11.21 5.10 24.56
CA SER A 82 11.39 6.20 25.51
C SER A 82 10.35 7.33 25.37
N PHE A 83 9.49 7.26 24.34
CA PHE A 83 8.45 8.26 24.11
C PHE A 83 7.19 7.91 24.90
N THR A 84 6.51 8.95 25.39
CA THR A 84 5.17 8.77 25.99
C THR A 84 4.16 8.35 24.92
N PRO A 85 3.00 7.78 25.31
CA PRO A 85 1.94 7.45 24.35
C PRO A 85 1.50 8.64 23.50
N GLU A 86 1.44 9.85 24.08
CA GLU A 86 1.08 11.10 23.39
C GLU A 86 2.13 11.49 22.36
N GLN A 87 3.41 11.33 22.72
CA GLN A 87 4.53 11.57 21.81
C GLN A 87 4.55 10.55 20.66
N GLN A 88 4.30 9.28 20.95
CA GLN A 88 4.17 8.24 19.92
C GLN A 88 3.03 8.55 18.95
N ALA A 89 1.87 8.97 19.46
CA ALA A 89 0.73 9.37 18.64
C ALA A 89 1.08 10.59 17.78
N ALA A 90 1.68 11.63 18.36
CA ALA A 90 2.07 12.86 17.64
C ALA A 90 3.09 12.59 16.51
N VAL A 91 4.09 11.70 16.78
CA VAL A 91 5.07 11.29 15.76
C VAL A 91 4.37 10.48 14.65
N THR A 92 3.47 9.56 15.01
CA THR A 92 2.71 8.76 14.04
C THR A 92 1.88 9.64 13.12
N ASP A 93 1.15 10.62 13.66
CA ASP A 93 0.32 11.53 12.88
C ASP A 93 1.15 12.42 11.95
N ALA A 94 2.29 12.94 12.45
CA ALA A 94 3.20 13.73 11.64
C ALA A 94 3.86 12.90 10.52
N PHE A 95 4.21 11.63 10.82
CA PHE A 95 4.76 10.68 9.86
C PHE A 95 3.75 10.35 8.77
N LYS A 96 2.53 9.97 9.16
CA LYS A 96 1.41 9.74 8.24
C LYS A 96 1.21 10.93 7.31
N ARG A 97 1.07 12.15 7.86
CA ARG A 97 0.89 13.37 7.06
C ARG A 97 2.03 13.57 6.07
N SER A 98 3.27 13.48 6.54
CA SER A 98 4.46 13.68 5.69
C SER A 98 4.53 12.65 4.56
N LEU A 99 4.25 11.38 4.85
CA LEU A 99 4.29 10.31 3.87
C LEU A 99 3.15 10.45 2.86
N THR A 100 1.93 10.74 3.31
CA THR A 100 0.78 10.97 2.42
C THR A 100 1.02 12.13 1.45
N VAL A 101 1.57 13.24 1.93
CA VAL A 101 1.93 14.38 1.06
C VAL A 101 3.02 13.99 0.07
N THR A 102 4.03 13.23 0.51
CA THR A 102 5.11 12.74 -0.36
C THR A 102 4.56 11.85 -1.49
N TYR A 103 3.70 10.88 -1.15
CA TYR A 103 3.11 9.98 -2.16
C TYR A 103 2.17 10.73 -3.11
N ALA A 104 1.30 11.61 -2.59
CA ALA A 104 0.45 12.45 -3.41
C ALA A 104 1.24 13.37 -4.36
N ASN A 105 2.42 13.84 -3.95
CA ASN A 105 3.30 14.62 -4.81
C ASN A 105 3.95 13.76 -5.91
N ARG A 106 4.51 12.61 -5.53
CA ARG A 106 5.11 11.65 -6.50
C ARG A 106 4.09 11.14 -7.50
N LEU A 107 2.85 10.96 -7.07
CA LEU A 107 1.74 10.42 -7.88
C LEU A 107 1.47 11.26 -9.15
N ALA A 108 1.77 12.56 -9.14
CA ALA A 108 1.59 13.41 -10.32
C ALA A 108 2.36 12.91 -11.56
N ARG A 109 3.52 12.24 -11.36
CA ARG A 109 4.33 11.68 -12.45
C ARG A 109 3.71 10.44 -13.09
N ALA A 110 2.83 9.74 -12.37
CA ALA A 110 2.12 8.57 -12.87
C ALA A 110 0.81 8.93 -13.59
N ALA A 111 0.49 10.22 -13.76
CA ALA A 111 -0.71 10.64 -14.47
C ALA A 111 -0.67 10.17 -15.94
N GLY A 112 -1.74 9.51 -16.39
CA GLY A 112 -1.82 8.89 -17.72
C GLY A 112 -1.06 7.58 -17.88
N GLY A 113 -0.41 7.10 -16.82
CA GLY A 113 0.32 5.84 -16.77
C GLY A 113 -0.51 4.65 -16.25
N LYS A 114 0.19 3.59 -15.84
CA LYS A 114 -0.42 2.34 -15.39
C LYS A 114 0.15 1.90 -14.04
N PHE A 115 -0.68 1.19 -13.28
CA PHE A 115 -0.32 0.54 -12.03
C PHE A 115 -0.59 -0.96 -12.17
N ASP A 116 0.46 -1.75 -12.30
CA ASP A 116 0.35 -3.20 -12.43
C ASP A 116 0.71 -3.88 -11.11
N VAL A 117 -0.18 -4.75 -10.61
CA VAL A 117 -0.01 -5.49 -9.36
C VAL A 117 0.14 -6.96 -9.69
N THR A 118 1.24 -7.57 -9.25
CA THR A 118 1.45 -9.02 -9.38
C THR A 118 0.37 -9.78 -8.59
N PRO A 119 -0.22 -10.85 -9.13
CA PRO A 119 -1.35 -11.53 -8.50
C PRO A 119 -0.98 -12.33 -7.25
N ASN A 120 0.32 -12.54 -7.01
CA ASN A 120 0.81 -13.36 -5.91
C ASN A 120 1.69 -12.56 -4.96
N VAL A 121 1.63 -12.91 -3.66
CA VAL A 121 2.59 -12.47 -2.67
C VAL A 121 3.88 -13.29 -2.83
N GLU A 122 5.01 -12.62 -2.76
CA GLU A 122 6.34 -13.25 -2.73
C GLU A 122 6.87 -13.28 -1.30
N GLU A 123 7.48 -14.41 -0.93
CA GLU A 123 8.22 -14.54 0.32
C GLU A 123 9.70 -14.19 0.04
N ARG A 124 10.16 -13.05 0.57
CA ARG A 124 11.56 -12.62 0.47
C ARG A 124 12.20 -12.67 1.86
N GLY A 125 12.79 -13.82 2.20
CA GLY A 125 13.27 -14.09 3.56
C GLY A 125 12.10 -14.12 4.56
N ALA A 126 12.12 -13.23 5.55
CA ALA A 126 11.03 -13.09 6.53
C ALA A 126 9.95 -12.06 6.11
N GLN A 127 10.03 -11.53 4.89
CA GLN A 127 9.12 -10.49 4.40
C GLN A 127 8.12 -11.09 3.41
N ARG A 128 6.86 -10.68 3.56
CA ARG A 128 5.80 -10.88 2.55
C ARG A 128 5.76 -9.63 1.67
N VAL A 129 5.93 -9.82 0.37
CA VAL A 129 6.07 -8.71 -0.58
C VAL A 129 5.03 -8.85 -1.69
N VAL A 130 4.36 -7.75 -2.01
CA VAL A 130 3.49 -7.64 -3.19
C VAL A 130 4.25 -6.82 -4.23
N PRO A 131 4.81 -7.47 -5.27
CA PRO A 131 5.53 -6.77 -6.33
C PRO A 131 4.57 -5.98 -7.21
N THR A 132 4.99 -4.78 -7.60
CA THR A 132 4.22 -3.94 -8.51
C THR A 132 5.12 -3.19 -9.49
N ARG A 133 4.52 -2.72 -10.57
CA ARG A 133 5.16 -1.85 -11.55
C ARG A 133 4.30 -0.61 -11.79
N VAL A 134 4.95 0.54 -11.79
CA VAL A 134 4.32 1.81 -12.15
C VAL A 134 4.96 2.28 -13.45
N THR A 135 4.18 2.36 -14.52
CA THR A 135 4.61 2.87 -15.81
C THR A 135 4.06 4.28 -15.98
N ALA A 136 4.90 5.28 -16.14
CA ALA A 136 4.50 6.65 -16.43
C ALA A 136 3.99 6.80 -17.87
N ALA A 137 3.34 7.92 -18.20
CA ALA A 137 2.78 8.16 -19.54
C ALA A 137 3.84 8.22 -20.66
N ASP A 138 5.08 8.59 -20.32
CA ASP A 138 6.22 8.62 -21.23
C ASP A 138 6.90 7.25 -21.39
N GLY A 139 6.40 6.21 -20.70
CA GLY A 139 6.90 4.85 -20.77
C GLY A 139 8.00 4.55 -19.75
N ASP A 140 8.33 5.47 -18.86
CA ASP A 140 9.30 5.24 -17.78
C ASP A 140 8.73 4.29 -16.73
N ASP A 141 9.44 3.21 -16.45
CA ASP A 141 9.00 2.14 -15.55
C ASP A 141 9.71 2.25 -14.20
N SER A 142 8.96 2.04 -13.13
CA SER A 142 9.48 1.95 -11.77
C SER A 142 8.95 0.70 -11.07
N GLU A 143 9.83 -0.07 -10.45
CA GLU A 143 9.45 -1.15 -9.54
C GLU A 143 9.12 -0.55 -8.17
N VAL A 144 7.94 -0.88 -7.65
CA VAL A 144 7.44 -0.41 -6.34
C VAL A 144 6.86 -1.60 -5.62
N ASP A 145 7.62 -2.19 -4.73
CA ASP A 145 7.23 -3.41 -4.02
C ASP A 145 6.73 -3.07 -2.62
N PHE A 146 5.59 -3.63 -2.23
CA PHE A 146 4.98 -3.37 -0.94
C PHE A 146 5.25 -4.50 0.04
N VAL A 147 5.99 -4.22 1.11
CA VAL A 147 6.19 -5.14 2.22
C VAL A 147 4.97 -5.07 3.14
N VAL A 148 4.30 -6.22 3.32
CA VAL A 148 3.07 -6.30 4.11
C VAL A 148 3.27 -7.09 5.38
N ASN A 149 2.56 -6.71 6.45
CA ASN A 149 2.54 -7.42 7.71
C ASN A 149 1.48 -8.54 7.73
N ALA A 150 1.41 -9.28 8.84
CA ALA A 150 0.45 -10.36 9.02
C ALA A 150 -1.04 -9.91 8.94
N ASN A 151 -1.32 -8.62 9.13
CA ASN A 151 -2.66 -8.03 8.98
C ASN A 151 -2.91 -7.52 7.55
N ASN A 152 -2.06 -7.88 6.60
CA ASN A 152 -2.09 -7.44 5.20
C ASN A 152 -2.04 -5.92 5.03
N ARG A 153 -1.42 -5.21 5.98
CA ARG A 153 -1.17 -3.76 5.89
C ARG A 153 0.28 -3.50 5.49
N ILE A 154 0.50 -2.47 4.71
CA ILE A 154 1.82 -2.06 4.21
C ILE A 154 2.64 -1.50 5.38
N GLN A 155 3.81 -2.07 5.61
CA GLN A 155 4.76 -1.62 6.64
C GLN A 155 6.07 -1.08 6.07
N ASP A 156 6.38 -1.33 4.79
CA ASP A 156 7.49 -0.71 4.05
C ASP A 156 7.18 -0.69 2.56
N VAL A 157 7.91 0.12 1.81
CA VAL A 157 7.87 0.17 0.35
C VAL A 157 9.31 0.11 -0.14
N LEU A 158 9.58 -0.81 -1.06
CA LEU A 158 10.87 -0.95 -1.71
C LEU A 158 10.78 -0.31 -3.09
N LEU A 159 11.62 0.66 -3.35
CA LEU A 159 11.74 1.31 -4.65
C LEU A 159 12.88 0.69 -5.43
N ASN A 160 12.64 0.40 -6.71
CA ASN A 160 13.61 -0.27 -7.60
C ASN A 160 14.15 -1.59 -7.01
N GLY A 161 13.28 -2.34 -6.33
CA GLY A 161 13.53 -3.68 -5.82
C GLY A 161 14.16 -3.75 -4.43
N ASP A 162 14.92 -2.75 -3.96
CA ASP A 162 15.68 -2.86 -2.72
C ASP A 162 15.77 -1.58 -1.85
N VAL A 163 15.42 -0.42 -2.38
CA VAL A 163 15.54 0.84 -1.62
C VAL A 163 14.34 1.04 -0.69
N SER A 164 14.51 0.68 0.59
CA SER A 164 13.48 0.79 1.62
C SER A 164 13.12 2.25 1.93
N GLU A 165 11.84 2.59 1.83
CA GLU A 165 11.30 3.89 2.25
C GLU A 165 11.51 4.11 3.75
N ILE A 166 11.31 3.07 4.58
CA ILE A 166 11.52 3.17 6.03
C ILE A 166 12.99 3.41 6.38
N ALA A 167 13.92 2.80 5.68
CA ALA A 167 15.34 3.07 5.89
C ALA A 167 15.70 4.53 5.52
N ALA A 168 15.13 5.04 4.44
CA ALA A 168 15.29 6.45 4.07
C ALA A 168 14.69 7.40 5.11
N GLN A 169 13.49 7.09 5.62
CA GLN A 169 12.83 7.86 6.69
C GLN A 169 13.63 7.83 8.00
N ARG A 170 14.19 6.67 8.38
CA ARG A 170 15.08 6.53 9.55
C ARG A 170 16.31 7.43 9.43
N THR A 171 16.93 7.43 8.26
CA THR A 171 18.09 8.31 8.00
C THR A 171 17.71 9.78 8.13
N ALA A 172 16.59 10.19 7.52
CA ALA A 172 16.10 11.57 7.58
C ALA A 172 15.74 12.02 9.02
N LEU A 173 15.21 11.11 9.84
CA LEU A 173 14.82 11.37 11.22
C LEU A 173 16.00 11.38 12.20
N SER A 174 17.17 10.88 11.84
CA SER A 174 18.32 10.72 12.73
C SER A 174 18.73 12.04 13.41
N ALA A 175 18.96 13.10 12.63
CA ALA A 175 19.36 14.41 13.17
C ALA A 175 18.22 15.09 13.98
N PRO A 176 16.95 15.15 13.50
CA PRO A 176 15.83 15.67 14.28
C PRO A 176 15.63 14.96 15.63
N LEU A 177 15.71 13.62 15.63
CA LEU A 177 15.59 12.82 16.85
C LEU A 177 16.75 13.06 17.83
N LYS A 178 17.96 13.29 17.33
CA LYS A 178 19.12 13.65 18.17
C LYS A 178 18.96 15.02 18.81
N ALA A 179 18.45 15.99 18.04
CA ALA A 179 18.33 17.38 18.47
C ALA A 179 17.17 17.63 19.45
N GLY A 180 16.01 16.99 19.25
CA GLY A 180 14.78 17.30 20.00
C GLY A 180 13.87 16.11 20.27
N GLY A 181 14.37 14.88 20.21
CA GLY A 181 13.56 13.70 20.51
C GLY A 181 12.27 13.63 19.65
N ALA A 182 11.15 13.32 20.29
CA ALA A 182 9.83 13.24 19.64
C ALA A 182 9.42 14.59 19.01
N ASP A 183 9.59 15.69 19.73
CA ASP A 183 9.21 17.02 19.24
C ASP A 183 10.04 17.46 18.03
N GLY A 184 11.34 17.12 18.04
CA GLY A 184 12.23 17.33 16.90
C GLY A 184 11.78 16.56 15.65
N ALA A 185 11.38 15.30 15.82
CA ALA A 185 10.83 14.47 14.74
C ALA A 185 9.50 15.04 14.21
N VAL A 186 8.56 15.39 15.09
CA VAL A 186 7.27 16.00 14.72
C VAL A 186 7.47 17.31 13.95
N LYS A 187 8.33 18.20 14.45
CA LYS A 187 8.64 19.47 13.79
C LYS A 187 9.19 19.25 12.38
N PHE A 188 10.17 18.36 12.24
CA PHE A 188 10.79 18.03 10.96
C PHE A 188 9.77 17.48 9.96
N LEU A 189 8.96 16.50 10.36
CA LEU A 189 7.97 15.86 9.49
C LEU A 189 6.88 16.85 9.04
N ARG A 190 6.41 17.71 9.95
CA ARG A 190 5.43 18.77 9.63
C ARG A 190 6.03 19.80 8.66
N GLN A 191 7.23 20.30 8.93
CA GLN A 191 7.89 21.26 8.04
C GLN A 191 8.12 20.71 6.65
N ARG A 192 8.49 19.42 6.53
CA ARG A 192 8.65 18.75 5.25
C ARG A 192 7.31 18.69 4.47
N ALA A 193 6.22 18.31 5.12
CA ALA A 193 4.90 18.28 4.50
C ALA A 193 4.43 19.68 4.10
N ASP A 194 4.58 20.67 4.99
CA ASP A 194 4.16 22.05 4.73
C ASP A 194 4.98 22.68 3.59
N GLY A 195 6.28 22.40 3.55
CA GLY A 195 7.15 22.87 2.46
C GLY A 195 6.71 22.33 1.08
N MET A 196 6.35 21.04 1.01
CA MET A 196 5.81 20.46 -0.24
C MET A 196 4.46 21.06 -0.63
N LEU A 197 3.57 21.28 0.35
CA LEU A 197 2.24 21.86 0.09
C LEU A 197 2.30 23.33 -0.32
N ALA A 198 3.31 24.08 0.15
CA ALA A 198 3.54 25.47 -0.20
C ALA A 198 4.32 25.68 -1.50
N ALA A 199 5.00 24.63 -1.99
CA ALA A 199 5.74 24.68 -3.24
C ALA A 199 4.80 24.93 -4.42
N LYS A 200 5.13 25.94 -5.25
CA LYS A 200 4.38 26.16 -6.50
C LYS A 200 4.58 24.96 -7.43
N PRO A 201 3.55 24.57 -8.18
CA PRO A 201 3.74 23.56 -9.22
C PRO A 201 4.88 23.98 -10.15
N THR A 202 5.85 23.10 -10.34
CA THR A 202 6.85 23.30 -11.40
C THR A 202 6.13 23.16 -12.74
N PRO A 203 6.30 24.09 -13.69
CA PRO A 203 5.65 24.06 -14.99
C PRO A 203 6.00 22.82 -15.80
#